data_7b5866c3c649e5982babf9d5f26de14c
#
_entry.id   7b5866c3c649e5982babf9d5f26de14c
#
_cell.length_a   1.000
_cell.length_b   1.000
_cell.length_c   1.000
_cell.angle_alpha   90.00
_cell.angle_beta   90.00
_cell.angle_gamma   90.00
#
_symmetry.space_group_name_H-M   'P 1'
#
loop_
_entity.id
_entity.type
_entity.pdbx_description
1 polymer ?
#
loop_
_entity_poly.entity_id
_entity_poly.type
_entity_poly.pdbx_seq_one_letter_code
_entity_poly.pdbx_strand_id
1 'polypeptide(L)'
;VFYTFLGYPLLIGQLSRLRPKMEAKPCENVEWPTVSIVVPAYNEAGRIRGRVQNLLNSDYPADKLEIIVVSDGSTDGTVSAVEGLGEHRVKITVRPQRSGKAACLNAGVAQAVGELVVFADARQSFAHDTIRCLARHFINPQIGAVSGSLEIAPAAGGAGAGVDAYWRLEKYLREAEARWDSCIGCTGAVYAIRRRLYQPLPEDTILDDVVIPMRIAIKGFR
;
A
#
# COMPACT_ATOMS: atom_id res chain seq x y z
N VAL A 1 -20.22 18.66 11.91
CA VAL A 1 -19.67 17.96 13.10
C VAL A 1 -20.54 16.75 13.44
N PHE A 2 -21.85 16.92 13.79
CA PHE A 2 -22.73 15.80 14.16
C PHE A 2 -22.84 14.72 13.08
N TYR A 3 -23.11 15.11 11.84
CA TYR A 3 -23.21 14.17 10.71
C TYR A 3 -21.88 13.43 10.49
N THR A 4 -20.76 14.12 10.50
CA THR A 4 -19.43 13.55 10.20
C THR A 4 -19.01 12.52 11.23
N PHE A 5 -19.20 12.79 12.52
CA PHE A 5 -18.68 11.95 13.62
C PHE A 5 -19.69 10.94 14.17
N LEU A 6 -20.99 11.12 13.93
CA LEU A 6 -22.05 10.23 14.41
C LEU A 6 -22.95 9.74 13.29
N GLY A 7 -23.53 10.64 12.49
CA GLY A 7 -24.53 10.30 11.49
C GLY A 7 -23.98 9.37 10.41
N TYR A 8 -22.88 9.76 9.77
CA TYR A 8 -22.26 8.94 8.71
C TYR A 8 -21.72 7.61 9.22
N PRO A 9 -20.94 7.54 10.33
CA PRO A 9 -20.48 6.27 10.89
C PRO A 9 -21.61 5.28 11.21
N LEU A 10 -22.72 5.76 11.77
CA LEU A 10 -23.89 4.94 12.04
C LEU A 10 -24.56 4.45 10.76
N LEU A 11 -24.75 5.34 9.78
CA LEU A 11 -25.36 5.01 8.50
C LEU A 11 -24.55 3.95 7.75
N ILE A 12 -23.25 4.20 7.52
CA ILE A 12 -22.40 3.26 6.79
C ILE A 12 -22.24 1.93 7.54
N GLY A 13 -22.19 1.97 8.88
CA GLY A 13 -22.17 0.77 9.71
C GLY A 13 -23.41 -0.08 9.57
N GLN A 14 -24.60 0.52 9.44
CA GLN A 14 -25.83 -0.21 9.18
C GLN A 14 -25.90 -0.74 7.74
N LEU A 15 -25.57 0.08 6.75
CA LEU A 15 -25.53 -0.34 5.35
C LEU A 15 -24.56 -1.49 5.13
N SER A 16 -23.39 -1.43 5.75
CA SER A 16 -22.38 -2.50 5.64
C SER A 16 -22.88 -3.85 6.15
N ARG A 17 -23.80 -3.90 7.14
CA ARG A 17 -24.39 -5.14 7.63
C ARG A 17 -25.32 -5.83 6.65
N LEU A 18 -25.84 -5.08 5.67
CA LEU A 18 -26.69 -5.64 4.60
C LEU A 18 -25.87 -6.39 3.54
N ARG A 19 -24.55 -6.29 3.58
CA ARG A 19 -23.63 -7.00 2.68
C ARG A 19 -22.89 -8.09 3.45
N PRO A 20 -22.68 -9.27 2.85
CA PRO A 20 -21.84 -10.30 3.46
C PRO A 20 -20.43 -9.77 3.65
N LYS A 21 -19.78 -10.17 4.74
CA LYS A 21 -18.36 -9.89 4.93
C LYS A 21 -17.58 -10.59 3.83
N MET A 22 -16.79 -9.82 3.08
CA MET A 22 -15.88 -10.40 2.10
C MET A 22 -14.72 -11.06 2.84
N GLU A 23 -14.91 -12.32 3.22
CA GLU A 23 -13.82 -13.13 3.72
C GLU A 23 -12.97 -13.59 2.55
N ALA A 24 -11.66 -13.37 2.65
CA ALA A 24 -10.74 -13.99 1.73
C ALA A 24 -10.82 -15.51 1.94
N LYS A 25 -11.12 -16.25 0.88
CA LYS A 25 -11.20 -17.71 0.95
C LYS A 25 -9.91 -18.31 1.52
N PRO A 26 -9.98 -19.41 2.30
CA PRO A 26 -8.78 -20.12 2.69
C PRO A 26 -7.96 -20.47 1.46
N CYS A 27 -6.67 -20.14 1.47
CA CYS A 27 -5.79 -20.32 0.33
C CYS A 27 -5.06 -21.67 0.41
N GLU A 28 -5.79 -22.79 0.43
CA GLU A 28 -5.18 -24.08 0.18
C GLU A 28 -5.10 -24.30 -1.34
N ASN A 29 -3.89 -24.48 -1.87
CA ASN A 29 -3.59 -24.68 -3.30
C ASN A 29 -3.89 -23.50 -4.24
N VAL A 30 -3.73 -22.24 -3.79
CA VAL A 30 -3.84 -21.07 -4.67
C VAL A 30 -2.50 -20.77 -5.33
N GLU A 31 -2.52 -20.62 -6.64
CA GLU A 31 -1.39 -20.05 -7.36
C GLU A 31 -1.28 -18.56 -7.03
N TRP A 32 -0.23 -18.18 -6.29
CA TRP A 32 0.00 -16.80 -5.90
C TRP A 32 0.36 -15.95 -7.11
N PRO A 33 -0.23 -14.75 -7.30
CA PRO A 33 0.16 -13.83 -8.37
C PRO A 33 1.58 -13.32 -8.16
N THR A 34 2.22 -12.87 -9.22
CA THR A 34 3.49 -12.16 -9.13
C THR A 34 3.29 -10.75 -8.59
N VAL A 35 4.20 -10.30 -7.70
CA VAL A 35 4.12 -9.03 -6.99
C VAL A 35 5.36 -8.20 -7.22
N SER A 36 5.18 -6.94 -7.61
CA SER A 36 6.23 -5.92 -7.61
C SER A 36 5.96 -4.92 -6.50
N ILE A 37 6.90 -4.77 -5.56
CA ILE A 37 6.81 -3.77 -4.49
C ILE A 37 7.55 -2.52 -4.94
N VAL A 38 6.88 -1.38 -5.00
CA VAL A 38 7.47 -0.08 -5.37
C VAL A 38 7.69 0.74 -4.10
N VAL A 39 8.94 1.15 -3.88
CA VAL A 39 9.37 1.90 -2.70
C VAL A 39 10.02 3.21 -3.15
N PRO A 40 9.32 4.34 -3.15
CA PRO A 40 9.93 5.65 -3.35
C PRO A 40 10.80 6.02 -2.14
N ALA A 41 11.99 6.54 -2.39
CA ALA A 41 12.95 6.91 -1.36
C ALA A 41 13.65 8.24 -1.68
N TYR A 42 13.74 9.13 -0.70
CA TYR A 42 14.52 10.36 -0.78
C TYR A 42 15.30 10.57 0.52
N ASN A 43 16.63 10.46 0.42
CA ASN A 43 17.55 10.59 1.57
C ASN A 43 17.17 9.67 2.75
N GLU A 44 17.09 8.38 2.49
CA GLU A 44 16.72 7.33 3.46
C GLU A 44 17.87 6.34 3.73
N ALA A 45 19.14 6.74 3.57
CA ALA A 45 20.32 5.87 3.73
C ALA A 45 20.31 5.06 5.03
N GLY A 46 19.89 5.69 6.15
CA GLY A 46 19.84 5.03 7.46
C GLY A 46 18.74 3.97 7.62
N ARG A 47 17.76 3.90 6.72
CA ARG A 47 16.58 3.03 6.86
C ARG A 47 16.36 2.09 5.69
N ILE A 48 16.75 2.51 4.47
CA ILE A 48 16.35 1.81 3.25
C ILE A 48 16.84 0.35 3.22
N ARG A 49 18.04 0.08 3.73
CA ARG A 49 18.57 -1.28 3.81
C ARG A 49 17.69 -2.18 4.68
N GLY A 50 17.35 -1.74 5.89
CA GLY A 50 16.48 -2.48 6.80
C GLY A 50 15.07 -2.66 6.23
N ARG A 51 14.57 -1.63 5.51
CA ARG A 51 13.27 -1.69 4.83
C ARG A 51 13.25 -2.76 3.74
N VAL A 52 14.24 -2.79 2.86
CA VAL A 52 14.34 -3.79 1.81
C VAL A 52 14.47 -5.20 2.40
N GLN A 53 15.27 -5.38 3.45
CA GLN A 53 15.37 -6.67 4.16
C GLN A 53 14.03 -7.09 4.77
N ASN A 54 13.27 -6.16 5.37
CA ASN A 54 11.92 -6.45 5.88
C ASN A 54 10.99 -6.95 4.77
N LEU A 55 11.04 -6.36 3.58
CA LEU A 55 10.24 -6.78 2.44
C LEU A 55 10.68 -8.14 1.87
N LEU A 56 11.99 -8.39 1.78
CA LEU A 56 12.56 -9.65 1.33
C LEU A 56 12.21 -10.83 2.24
N ASN A 57 12.04 -10.55 3.55
CA ASN A 57 11.67 -11.53 4.56
C ASN A 57 10.16 -11.78 4.65
N SER A 58 9.34 -11.24 3.74
CA SER A 58 7.91 -11.48 3.73
C SER A 58 7.59 -12.96 3.46
N ASP A 59 6.51 -13.47 4.08
CA ASP A 59 5.93 -14.78 3.80
C ASP A 59 5.26 -14.78 2.41
N TYR A 60 6.09 -14.79 1.36
CA TYR A 60 5.64 -14.83 -0.03
C TYR A 60 6.66 -15.61 -0.88
N PRO A 61 6.23 -16.36 -1.93
CA PRO A 61 7.17 -17.08 -2.78
C PRO A 61 8.24 -16.17 -3.37
N ALA A 62 9.51 -16.52 -3.16
CA ALA A 62 10.63 -15.66 -3.52
C ALA A 62 10.75 -15.42 -5.04
N ASP A 63 10.36 -16.42 -5.84
CA ASP A 63 10.32 -16.36 -7.30
C ASP A 63 9.16 -15.52 -7.86
N LYS A 64 8.22 -15.13 -6.99
CA LYS A 64 7.05 -14.31 -7.34
C LYS A 64 7.09 -12.89 -6.74
N LEU A 65 8.23 -12.49 -6.15
CA LEU A 65 8.38 -11.20 -5.48
C LEU A 65 9.59 -10.44 -6.00
N GLU A 66 9.38 -9.23 -6.50
CA GLU A 66 10.45 -8.26 -6.77
C GLU A 66 10.23 -6.97 -5.99
N ILE A 67 11.32 -6.25 -5.72
CA ILE A 67 11.30 -4.96 -5.04
C ILE A 67 11.97 -3.94 -5.95
N ILE A 68 11.29 -2.82 -6.18
CA ILE A 68 11.77 -1.73 -7.02
C ILE A 68 11.88 -0.49 -6.13
N VAL A 69 13.10 -0.15 -5.75
CA VAL A 69 13.38 1.10 -5.03
C VAL A 69 13.58 2.20 -6.05
N VAL A 70 12.88 3.31 -5.89
CA VAL A 70 13.02 4.49 -6.74
C VAL A 70 13.61 5.63 -5.91
N SER A 71 14.87 5.96 -6.17
CA SER A 71 15.56 7.08 -5.52
C SER A 71 15.19 8.40 -6.21
N ASP A 72 14.57 9.31 -5.47
CA ASP A 72 14.08 10.61 -5.95
C ASP A 72 15.16 11.70 -5.83
N GLY A 73 16.27 11.55 -6.57
CA GLY A 73 17.38 12.49 -6.50
C GLY A 73 18.06 12.52 -5.14
N SER A 74 18.21 11.36 -4.47
CA SER A 74 18.90 11.28 -3.18
C SER A 74 20.37 11.70 -3.31
N THR A 75 20.83 12.47 -2.34
CA THR A 75 22.21 12.99 -2.25
C THR A 75 23.03 12.33 -1.16
N ASP A 76 22.42 11.41 -0.40
CA ASP A 76 23.06 10.61 0.66
C ASP A 76 23.43 9.21 0.16
N GLY A 77 23.76 8.30 1.07
CA GLY A 77 24.08 6.91 0.77
C GLY A 77 22.88 6.00 0.41
N THR A 78 21.69 6.53 0.09
CA THR A 78 20.49 5.72 -0.18
C THR A 78 20.72 4.71 -1.31
N VAL A 79 21.29 5.17 -2.44
CA VAL A 79 21.52 4.32 -3.62
C VAL A 79 22.51 3.21 -3.30
N SER A 80 23.68 3.57 -2.76
CA SER A 80 24.73 2.59 -2.40
C SER A 80 24.30 1.59 -1.32
N ALA A 81 23.41 2.00 -0.41
CA ALA A 81 22.86 1.10 0.60
C ALA A 81 21.97 0.01 0.00
N VAL A 82 21.26 0.30 -1.10
CA VAL A 82 20.42 -0.68 -1.83
C VAL A 82 21.29 -1.56 -2.72
N GLU A 83 22.19 -0.97 -3.50
CA GLU A 83 23.12 -1.72 -4.38
C GLU A 83 24.01 -2.70 -3.58
N GLY A 84 24.47 -2.28 -2.40
CA GLY A 84 25.26 -3.10 -1.50
C GLY A 84 24.53 -4.31 -0.87
N LEU A 85 23.22 -4.51 -1.18
CA LEU A 85 22.51 -5.73 -0.79
C LEU A 85 22.86 -6.92 -1.69
N GLY A 86 23.19 -6.70 -2.96
CA GLY A 86 23.56 -7.76 -3.89
C GLY A 86 22.41 -8.75 -4.19
N GLU A 87 21.16 -8.36 -3.95
CA GLU A 87 19.99 -9.23 -4.06
C GLU A 87 19.31 -9.06 -5.43
N HIS A 88 19.25 -10.12 -6.22
CA HIS A 88 18.73 -10.10 -7.61
C HIS A 88 17.25 -9.73 -7.74
N ARG A 89 16.45 -9.91 -6.67
CA ARG A 89 15.05 -9.50 -6.61
C ARG A 89 14.87 -8.00 -6.35
N VAL A 90 15.96 -7.28 -6.08
CA VAL A 90 15.93 -5.84 -5.77
C VAL A 90 16.49 -5.07 -6.95
N LYS A 91 15.67 -4.19 -7.49
CA LYS A 91 16.04 -3.24 -8.53
C LYS A 91 16.08 -1.84 -7.94
N ILE A 92 17.03 -1.02 -8.39
CA ILE A 92 17.06 0.39 -8.05
C ILE A 92 16.97 1.26 -9.30
N THR A 93 16.11 2.26 -9.25
CA THR A 93 15.99 3.30 -10.27
C THR A 93 16.39 4.62 -9.64
N VAL A 94 17.36 5.27 -10.25
CA VAL A 94 17.88 6.56 -9.79
C VAL A 94 17.34 7.67 -10.67
N ARG A 95 16.58 8.59 -10.09
CA ARG A 95 16.18 9.83 -10.76
C ARG A 95 17.26 10.89 -10.53
N PRO A 96 17.62 11.68 -11.55
CA PRO A 96 18.70 12.66 -11.42
C PRO A 96 18.33 13.84 -10.52
N GLN A 97 17.04 14.15 -10.38
CA GLN A 97 16.50 15.27 -9.62
C GLN A 97 15.27 14.84 -8.83
N ARG A 98 15.03 15.53 -7.73
CA ARG A 98 13.82 15.36 -6.92
C ARG A 98 12.59 15.79 -7.71
N SER A 99 11.65 14.88 -7.90
CA SER A 99 10.44 15.08 -8.71
C SER A 99 9.16 14.70 -7.95
N GLY A 100 9.29 14.24 -6.72
CA GLY A 100 8.16 13.90 -5.86
C GLY A 100 7.70 12.45 -5.95
N LYS A 101 6.86 12.07 -4.99
CA LYS A 101 6.39 10.68 -4.81
C LYS A 101 5.67 10.16 -6.07
N ALA A 102 4.78 10.95 -6.66
CA ALA A 102 4.01 10.55 -7.84
C ALA A 102 4.90 10.15 -9.03
N ALA A 103 5.94 10.95 -9.31
CA ALA A 103 6.91 10.66 -10.35
C ALA A 103 7.72 9.38 -10.06
N CYS A 104 8.05 9.11 -8.80
CA CYS A 104 8.70 7.87 -8.39
C CYS A 104 7.79 6.66 -8.54
N LEU A 105 6.50 6.78 -8.19
CA LEU A 105 5.53 5.71 -8.39
C LEU A 105 5.37 5.38 -9.88
N ASN A 106 5.26 6.40 -10.75
CA ASN A 106 5.22 6.22 -12.19
C ASN A 106 6.44 5.46 -12.71
N ALA A 107 7.64 5.88 -12.28
CA ALA A 107 8.89 5.24 -12.69
C ALA A 107 9.00 3.79 -12.19
N GLY A 108 8.57 3.53 -10.96
CA GLY A 108 8.57 2.19 -10.38
C GLY A 108 7.57 1.25 -11.06
N VAL A 109 6.34 1.71 -11.29
CA VAL A 109 5.31 0.90 -11.95
C VAL A 109 5.67 0.61 -13.40
N ALA A 110 6.34 1.53 -14.10
CA ALA A 110 6.81 1.31 -15.47
C ALA A 110 7.82 0.14 -15.57
N GLN A 111 8.55 -0.16 -14.49
CA GLN A 111 9.52 -1.26 -14.42
C GLN A 111 8.93 -2.53 -13.80
N ALA A 112 7.77 -2.44 -13.19
CA ALA A 112 7.11 -3.56 -12.54
C ALA A 112 6.67 -4.61 -13.57
N VAL A 113 7.01 -5.88 -13.30
CA VAL A 113 6.58 -7.02 -14.13
C VAL A 113 5.49 -7.85 -13.45
N GLY A 114 5.29 -7.68 -12.13
CA GLY A 114 4.29 -8.38 -11.36
C GLY A 114 2.86 -8.09 -11.83
N GLU A 115 1.96 -9.05 -11.62
CA GLU A 115 0.52 -8.87 -11.86
C GLU A 115 -0.07 -7.84 -10.89
N LEU A 116 0.44 -7.83 -9.67
CA LEU A 116 0.09 -6.87 -8.63
C LEU A 116 1.24 -5.91 -8.38
N VAL A 117 0.90 -4.66 -8.09
CA VAL A 117 1.84 -3.67 -7.56
C VAL A 117 1.46 -3.36 -6.13
N VAL A 118 2.42 -3.48 -5.22
CA VAL A 118 2.30 -3.05 -3.83
C VAL A 118 3.08 -1.76 -3.67
N PHE A 119 2.42 -0.72 -3.20
CA PHE A 119 3.06 0.53 -2.85
C PHE A 119 3.45 0.51 -1.38
N ALA A 120 4.67 0.89 -1.09
CA ALA A 120 5.24 0.81 0.24
C ALA A 120 6.14 2.00 0.54
N ASP A 121 5.95 2.65 1.68
CA ASP A 121 6.85 3.72 2.12
C ASP A 121 8.17 3.16 2.68
N ALA A 122 9.23 3.96 2.59
CA ALA A 122 10.55 3.60 3.10
C ALA A 122 10.64 3.56 4.65
N ARG A 123 9.68 4.18 5.34
CA ARG A 123 9.74 4.40 6.80
C ARG A 123 8.95 3.42 7.65
N GLN A 124 8.00 2.70 7.07
CA GLN A 124 7.18 1.70 7.76
C GLN A 124 7.78 0.31 7.60
N SER A 125 7.42 -0.58 8.53
CA SER A 125 7.73 -2.01 8.41
C SER A 125 6.45 -2.79 8.16
N PHE A 126 6.54 -3.82 7.33
CA PHE A 126 5.45 -4.76 7.11
C PHE A 126 5.53 -5.93 8.09
N ALA A 127 4.38 -6.38 8.57
CA ALA A 127 4.28 -7.69 9.20
C ALA A 127 4.65 -8.78 8.18
N HIS A 128 5.14 -9.91 8.66
CA HIS A 128 5.68 -11.00 7.83
C HIS A 128 4.69 -11.49 6.76
N ASP A 129 3.40 -11.54 7.08
CA ASP A 129 2.32 -12.02 6.21
C ASP A 129 1.62 -10.91 5.38
N THR A 130 2.07 -9.65 5.47
CA THR A 130 1.37 -8.50 4.85
C THR A 130 1.11 -8.70 3.36
N ILE A 131 2.13 -9.12 2.59
CA ILE A 131 2.00 -9.30 1.14
C ILE A 131 0.99 -10.41 0.82
N ARG A 132 1.03 -11.50 1.55
CA ARG A 132 0.08 -12.62 1.42
C ARG A 132 -1.34 -12.17 1.75
N CYS A 133 -1.51 -11.40 2.83
CA CYS A 133 -2.80 -10.83 3.22
C CYS A 133 -3.39 -9.88 2.17
N LEU A 134 -2.57 -9.08 1.50
CA LEU A 134 -3.03 -8.23 0.40
C LEU A 134 -3.38 -9.07 -0.84
N ALA A 135 -2.48 -9.97 -1.26
CA ALA A 135 -2.59 -10.73 -2.49
C ALA A 135 -3.82 -11.65 -2.53
N ARG A 136 -4.19 -12.28 -1.39
CA ARG A 136 -5.34 -13.19 -1.31
C ARG A 136 -6.67 -12.56 -1.74
N HIS A 137 -6.83 -11.25 -1.60
CA HIS A 137 -8.07 -10.58 -2.00
C HIS A 137 -8.23 -10.50 -3.52
N PHE A 138 -7.13 -10.53 -4.27
CA PHE A 138 -7.15 -10.47 -5.73
C PHE A 138 -7.54 -11.78 -6.41
N ILE A 139 -7.80 -12.85 -5.66
CA ILE A 139 -8.49 -14.06 -6.15
C ILE A 139 -9.87 -13.67 -6.70
N ASN A 140 -10.53 -12.68 -6.10
CA ASN A 140 -11.75 -12.10 -6.66
C ASN A 140 -11.37 -11.14 -7.82
N PRO A 141 -11.80 -11.42 -9.07
CA PRO A 141 -11.45 -10.60 -10.21
C PRO A 141 -12.02 -9.17 -10.17
N GLN A 142 -13.06 -8.93 -9.36
CA GLN A 142 -13.65 -7.61 -9.18
C GLN A 142 -12.84 -6.71 -8.26
N ILE A 143 -11.89 -7.26 -7.48
CA ILE A 143 -11.01 -6.46 -6.63
C ILE A 143 -9.90 -5.86 -7.49
N GLY A 144 -9.87 -4.54 -7.54
CA GLY A 144 -8.86 -3.78 -8.26
C GLY A 144 -7.81 -3.14 -7.37
N ALA A 145 -8.18 -2.82 -6.11
CA ALA A 145 -7.29 -2.27 -5.09
C ALA A 145 -7.57 -2.86 -3.71
N VAL A 146 -6.54 -2.97 -2.88
CA VAL A 146 -6.63 -3.47 -1.50
C VAL A 146 -5.77 -2.58 -0.61
N SER A 147 -6.37 -1.97 0.40
CA SER A 147 -5.65 -1.17 1.41
C SER A 147 -5.14 -2.06 2.52
N GLY A 148 -3.91 -1.84 2.95
CA GLY A 148 -3.42 -2.35 4.22
C GLY A 148 -3.92 -1.52 5.41
N SER A 149 -3.58 -1.95 6.62
CA SER A 149 -3.86 -1.25 7.86
C SER A 149 -2.54 -0.85 8.54
N LEU A 150 -2.43 0.42 8.91
CA LEU A 150 -1.29 0.90 9.68
C LEU A 150 -1.58 0.69 11.17
N GLU A 151 -0.68 0.00 11.86
CA GLU A 151 -0.70 -0.10 13.31
C GLU A 151 0.27 0.93 13.89
N ILE A 152 -0.25 1.80 14.74
CA ILE A 152 0.54 2.81 15.43
C ILE A 152 0.84 2.29 16.81
N ALA A 153 2.13 2.22 17.17
CA ALA A 153 2.52 1.86 18.53
C ALA A 153 1.91 2.86 19.53
N PRO A 154 1.36 2.39 20.67
CA PRO A 154 0.76 3.26 21.67
C PRO A 154 1.76 4.34 22.09
N ALA A 155 1.36 5.61 21.98
CA ALA A 155 2.17 6.71 22.50
C ALA A 155 2.16 6.69 24.01
N ALA A 156 3.33 6.70 24.63
CA ALA A 156 3.47 6.86 26.06
C ALA A 156 3.07 8.30 26.46
N GLY A 157 1.83 8.50 26.92
CA GLY A 157 1.34 9.78 27.43
C GLY A 157 -0.13 10.06 27.14
N GLY A 158 -0.78 10.87 27.98
CA GLY A 158 -2.22 11.17 27.93
C GLY A 158 -2.76 11.85 26.67
N ALA A 159 -1.89 12.43 25.80
CA ALA A 159 -2.29 12.97 24.50
C ALA A 159 -2.62 11.87 23.47
N GLY A 160 -2.24 10.60 23.71
CA GLY A 160 -2.47 9.47 22.83
C GLY A 160 -3.94 9.06 22.68
N ALA A 161 -4.75 9.23 23.74
CA ALA A 161 -6.13 8.72 23.75
C ALA A 161 -7.05 9.33 22.65
N GLY A 162 -6.88 10.61 22.33
CA GLY A 162 -7.63 11.28 21.26
C GLY A 162 -7.20 10.81 19.87
N VAL A 163 -5.91 10.63 19.67
CA VAL A 163 -5.31 10.10 18.43
C VAL A 163 -5.78 8.66 18.20
N ASP A 164 -5.76 7.84 19.25
CA ASP A 164 -6.22 6.44 19.17
C ASP A 164 -7.71 6.32 18.83
N ALA A 165 -8.55 7.22 19.38
CA ALA A 165 -9.98 7.25 19.07
C ALA A 165 -10.24 7.61 17.62
N TYR A 166 -9.51 8.61 17.10
CA TYR A 166 -9.60 9.01 15.69
C TYR A 166 -9.20 7.87 14.74
N TRP A 167 -8.05 7.21 15.01
CA TRP A 167 -7.59 6.09 14.19
C TRP A 167 -8.53 4.89 14.23
N ARG A 168 -9.15 4.61 15.38
CA ARG A 168 -10.19 3.56 15.49
C ARG A 168 -11.42 3.89 14.67
N LEU A 169 -11.86 5.15 14.70
CA LEU A 169 -12.99 5.60 13.87
C LEU A 169 -12.67 5.51 12.38
N GLU A 170 -11.49 5.96 11.97
CA GLU A 170 -11.06 5.90 10.57
C GLU A 170 -10.98 4.45 10.08
N LYS A 171 -10.38 3.55 10.86
CA LYS A 171 -10.32 2.12 10.54
C LYS A 171 -11.73 1.52 10.41
N TYR A 172 -12.62 1.83 11.35
CA TYR A 172 -14.01 1.39 11.29
C TYR A 172 -14.74 1.87 10.03
N LEU A 173 -14.57 3.15 9.68
CA LEU A 173 -15.18 3.72 8.48
C LEU A 173 -14.68 3.01 7.22
N ARG A 174 -13.38 2.87 7.05
CA ARG A 174 -12.78 2.16 5.91
C ARG A 174 -13.27 0.71 5.78
N GLU A 175 -13.36 -0.01 6.91
CA GLU A 175 -13.86 -1.38 6.92
C GLU A 175 -15.35 -1.44 6.55
N ALA A 176 -16.17 -0.51 7.05
CA ALA A 176 -17.60 -0.45 6.75
C ALA A 176 -17.84 -0.05 5.29
N GLU A 177 -17.13 0.94 4.76
CA GLU A 177 -17.18 1.36 3.37
C GLU A 177 -16.73 0.24 2.42
N ALA A 178 -15.59 -0.38 2.69
CA ALA A 178 -15.07 -1.49 1.90
C ALA A 178 -16.03 -2.70 1.94
N ARG A 179 -16.71 -2.93 3.05
CA ARG A 179 -17.74 -3.99 3.13
C ARG A 179 -18.97 -3.64 2.31
N TRP A 180 -19.43 -2.39 2.33
CA TRP A 180 -20.57 -1.94 1.55
C TRP A 180 -20.29 -1.98 0.05
N ASP A 181 -19.19 -1.34 -0.36
CA ASP A 181 -18.69 -1.34 -1.73
C ASP A 181 -17.18 -1.09 -1.79
N SER A 182 -16.73 0.14 -1.75
CA SER A 182 -15.32 0.55 -1.83
C SER A 182 -15.03 1.69 -0.86
N CYS A 183 -13.86 1.70 -0.23
CA CYS A 183 -13.40 2.86 0.54
C CYS A 183 -12.86 3.96 -0.39
N ILE A 184 -12.95 5.22 0.06
CA ILE A 184 -12.59 6.40 -0.74
C ILE A 184 -11.09 6.43 -1.08
N GLY A 185 -10.24 5.91 -0.20
CA GLY A 185 -8.79 5.89 -0.38
C GLY A 185 -8.14 4.71 0.32
N CYS A 186 -6.85 4.53 0.06
CA CYS A 186 -6.02 3.52 0.70
C CYS A 186 -5.14 4.14 1.79
N THR A 187 -4.53 3.30 2.61
CA THR A 187 -3.46 3.71 3.51
C THR A 187 -2.19 3.94 2.69
N GLY A 188 -1.74 5.19 2.58
CA GLY A 188 -0.61 5.58 1.73
C GLY A 188 0.71 4.86 2.04
N ALA A 189 0.83 4.27 3.24
CA ALA A 189 1.99 3.49 3.66
C ALA A 189 2.00 2.05 3.11
N VAL A 190 0.82 1.49 2.76
CA VAL A 190 0.68 0.11 2.31
C VAL A 190 -0.65 -0.10 1.58
N TYR A 191 -0.59 -0.34 0.28
CA TYR A 191 -1.73 -0.79 -0.51
C TYR A 191 -1.27 -1.52 -1.77
N ALA A 192 -2.14 -2.34 -2.33
CA ALA A 192 -1.89 -3.12 -3.53
C ALA A 192 -2.94 -2.84 -4.58
N ILE A 193 -2.54 -2.93 -5.86
CA ILE A 193 -3.45 -2.80 -7.00
C ILE A 193 -3.15 -3.86 -8.07
N ARG A 194 -4.12 -4.12 -8.95
CA ARG A 194 -3.80 -4.80 -10.22
C ARG A 194 -2.98 -3.87 -11.10
N ARG A 195 -1.75 -4.25 -11.47
CA ARG A 195 -0.85 -3.45 -12.30
C ARG A 195 -1.53 -2.94 -13.58
N ARG A 196 -2.32 -3.76 -14.26
CA ARG A 196 -3.04 -3.38 -15.49
C ARG A 196 -4.05 -2.24 -15.33
N LEU A 197 -4.45 -1.92 -14.08
CA LEU A 197 -5.40 -0.84 -13.78
C LEU A 197 -4.70 0.47 -13.46
N TYR A 198 -3.38 0.44 -13.28
CA TYR A 198 -2.61 1.65 -13.02
C TYR A 198 -2.68 2.62 -14.20
N GLN A 199 -2.80 3.88 -13.88
CA GLN A 199 -2.66 4.98 -14.83
C GLN A 199 -1.62 5.96 -14.28
N PRO A 200 -0.66 6.41 -15.10
CA PRO A 200 0.33 7.37 -14.65
C PRO A 200 -0.31 8.58 -13.98
N LEU A 201 0.29 8.99 -12.87
CA LEU A 201 -0.15 10.14 -12.10
C LEU A 201 0.43 11.43 -12.70
N PRO A 202 -0.28 12.56 -12.68
CA PRO A 202 0.33 13.87 -12.79
C PRO A 202 1.43 14.02 -11.73
N GLU A 203 2.56 14.64 -12.09
CA GLU A 203 3.72 14.72 -11.18
C GLU A 203 3.46 15.56 -9.93
N ASP A 204 2.50 16.48 -9.99
CA ASP A 204 2.04 17.33 -8.91
C ASP A 204 1.00 16.65 -7.99
N THR A 205 0.69 15.36 -8.19
CA THR A 205 -0.25 14.62 -7.36
C THR A 205 0.29 14.48 -5.94
N ILE A 206 -0.47 14.96 -4.96
CA ILE A 206 -0.14 14.86 -3.52
C ILE A 206 -0.74 13.59 -2.90
N LEU A 207 -2.00 13.28 -3.22
CA LEU A 207 -2.76 12.17 -2.63
C LEU A 207 -2.82 10.97 -3.60
N ASP A 208 -1.69 10.34 -3.85
CA ASP A 208 -1.59 9.14 -4.71
C ASP A 208 -2.49 7.99 -4.21
N ASP A 209 -2.57 7.83 -2.89
CA ASP A 209 -3.35 6.83 -2.18
C ASP A 209 -4.88 7.06 -2.22
N VAL A 210 -5.33 8.21 -2.71
CA VAL A 210 -6.72 8.51 -3.03
C VAL A 210 -6.95 8.44 -4.53
N VAL A 211 -6.09 9.06 -5.33
CA VAL A 211 -6.27 9.19 -6.79
C VAL A 211 -6.23 7.82 -7.48
N ILE A 212 -5.28 6.96 -7.10
CA ILE A 212 -5.13 5.64 -7.73
C ILE A 212 -6.36 4.76 -7.48
N PRO A 213 -6.79 4.49 -6.21
CA PRO A 213 -7.96 3.65 -5.98
C PRO A 213 -9.25 4.25 -6.52
N MET A 214 -9.43 5.56 -6.50
CA MET A 214 -10.61 6.18 -7.11
C MET A 214 -10.68 6.00 -8.62
N ARG A 215 -9.56 6.11 -9.33
CA ARG A 215 -9.51 5.80 -10.78
C ARG A 215 -9.84 4.33 -11.06
N ILE A 216 -9.49 3.42 -10.15
CA ILE A 216 -9.82 2.00 -10.24
C ILE A 216 -11.31 1.78 -10.00
N ALA A 217 -11.89 2.44 -8.98
CA ALA A 217 -13.31 2.37 -8.66
C ALA A 217 -14.19 2.90 -9.81
N ILE A 218 -13.80 4.01 -10.46
CA ILE A 218 -14.50 4.56 -11.64
C ILE A 218 -14.56 3.56 -12.80
N LYS A 219 -13.58 2.65 -12.90
CA LYS A 219 -13.61 1.57 -13.90
C LYS A 219 -14.49 0.38 -13.51
N GLY A 220 -15.21 0.45 -12.39
CA GLY A 220 -16.13 -0.59 -11.90
C GLY A 220 -15.46 -1.69 -11.07
N PHE A 221 -14.21 -1.49 -10.63
CA PHE A 221 -13.55 -2.38 -9.68
C PHE A 221 -13.72 -1.88 -8.24
N ARG A 222 -13.53 -2.79 -7.33
CA ARG A 222 -13.59 -2.51 -5.88
C ARG A 222 -12.19 -2.46 -5.31
#